data_d5521e56468b3c61cbc2a4dd8bf7b9c9
#
_entry.id   d5521e56468b3c61cbc2a4dd8bf7b9c9
#
_cell.length_a   1.000
_cell.length_b   1.000
_cell.length_c   1.000
_cell.angle_alpha   90.00
_cell.angle_beta   90.00
_cell.angle_gamma   90.00
#
_symmetry.space_group_name_H-M   'P 1'
#
loop_
_entity.id
_entity.type
_entity.pdbx_description
1 polymer ?
#
loop_
_entity_poly.entity_id
_entity_poly.type
_entity_poly.pdbx_seq_one_letter_code
_entity_poly.pdbx_strand_id
1 'polypeptide(L)'
;MKLIFDPRAEKFIKSLSDKDIAKVLEYIDLFEDYGFGLDQRYLKKVKGSIWELRPKRIRLFIFKGTKKKIIIHASYKKSQKIAKKDLETIEARIKQYI
;
A
#
# COMPACT_ATOMS: atom_id res chain seq x y z
N MET A 1 -13.46 2.11 5.73
CA MET A 1 -12.24 2.48 6.47
C MET A 1 -11.41 3.41 5.63
N LYS A 2 -11.22 4.61 6.09
CA LYS A 2 -10.55 5.63 5.29
C LYS A 2 -9.03 5.52 5.34
N LEU A 3 -8.38 5.57 4.17
CA LEU A 3 -6.93 5.55 4.06
C LEU A 3 -6.39 6.98 3.93
N ILE A 4 -5.26 7.20 4.57
CA ILE A 4 -4.49 8.43 4.42
C ILE A 4 -3.28 8.06 3.55
N PHE A 5 -2.79 9.00 2.75
CA PHE A 5 -1.63 8.76 1.88
C PHE A 5 -0.41 9.48 2.42
N ASP A 6 0.71 8.75 2.52
CA ASP A 6 2.00 9.43 2.64
C ASP A 6 2.21 10.21 1.34
N PRO A 7 2.63 11.47 1.41
CA PRO A 7 2.77 12.30 0.18
C PRO A 7 3.68 11.70 -0.88
N ARG A 8 4.70 10.95 -0.48
CA ARG A 8 5.63 10.35 -1.43
C ARG A 8 4.99 9.17 -2.15
N ALA A 9 4.16 8.41 -1.44
CA ALA A 9 3.39 7.32 -2.05
C ALA A 9 2.34 7.89 -3.00
N GLU A 10 1.66 8.96 -2.60
CA GLU A 10 0.68 9.63 -3.45
C GLU A 10 1.32 10.14 -4.75
N LYS A 11 2.50 10.74 -4.63
CA LYS A 11 3.23 11.24 -5.80
C LYS A 11 3.54 10.11 -6.78
N PHE A 12 3.98 8.96 -6.26
CA PHE A 12 4.25 7.80 -7.10
C PHE A 12 2.99 7.35 -7.84
N ILE A 13 1.86 7.25 -7.12
CA ILE A 13 0.60 6.82 -7.72
C ILE A 13 0.16 7.78 -8.82
N LYS A 14 0.29 9.09 -8.59
CA LYS A 14 -0.08 10.09 -9.59
C LYS A 14 0.79 10.03 -10.84
N SER A 15 1.98 9.44 -10.75
CA SER A 15 2.88 9.32 -11.90
C SER A 15 2.58 8.10 -12.78
N LEU A 16 1.66 7.24 -12.35
CA LEU A 16 1.30 6.03 -13.08
C LEU A 16 0.46 6.34 -14.31
N SER A 17 0.37 5.35 -15.22
CA SER A 17 -0.55 5.47 -16.35
C SER A 17 -1.99 5.51 -15.85
N ASP A 18 -2.89 6.06 -16.66
CA ASP A 18 -4.31 6.12 -16.30
C ASP A 18 -4.88 4.74 -15.99
N LYS A 19 -4.45 3.73 -16.74
CA LYS A 19 -4.90 2.36 -16.54
C LYS A 19 -4.45 1.82 -15.18
N ASP A 20 -3.21 2.09 -14.78
CA ASP A 20 -2.71 1.65 -13.48
C ASP A 20 -3.37 2.42 -12.34
N ILE A 21 -3.57 3.73 -12.52
CA ILE A 21 -4.27 4.55 -11.52
C ILE A 21 -5.68 4.00 -11.29
N ALA A 22 -6.41 3.69 -12.37
CA ALA A 22 -7.76 3.15 -12.25
C ALA A 22 -7.78 1.86 -11.42
N LYS A 23 -6.80 0.98 -11.65
CA LYS A 23 -6.70 -0.28 -10.91
C LYS A 23 -6.34 -0.04 -9.45
N VAL A 24 -5.46 0.92 -9.18
CA VAL A 24 -5.09 1.30 -7.81
C VAL A 24 -6.34 1.81 -7.07
N LEU A 25 -7.11 2.70 -7.68
CA LEU A 25 -8.31 3.26 -7.06
C LEU A 25 -9.35 2.19 -6.78
N GLU A 26 -9.52 1.22 -7.69
CA GLU A 26 -10.42 0.10 -7.50
C GLU A 26 -10.04 -0.70 -6.24
N TYR A 27 -8.77 -0.97 -6.05
CA TYR A 27 -8.31 -1.73 -4.89
C TYR A 27 -8.40 -0.94 -3.59
N ILE A 28 -8.17 0.38 -3.66
CA ILE A 28 -8.35 1.24 -2.50
C ILE A 28 -9.80 1.23 -2.07
N ASP A 29 -10.74 1.31 -3.03
CA ASP A 29 -12.17 1.27 -2.73
C ASP A 29 -12.55 -0.07 -2.07
N LEU A 30 -12.02 -1.18 -2.57
CA LEU A 30 -12.25 -2.49 -1.96
C LEU A 30 -11.74 -2.51 -0.52
N PHE A 31 -10.56 -1.96 -0.29
CA PHE A 31 -10.00 -1.92 1.06
C PHE A 31 -10.85 -1.05 1.99
N GLU A 32 -11.33 0.11 1.50
CA GLU A 32 -12.16 0.99 2.31
C GLU A 32 -13.48 0.35 2.68
N ASP A 33 -14.00 -0.53 1.81
CA ASP A 33 -15.26 -1.23 2.07
C ASP A 33 -15.06 -2.42 3.01
N TYR A 34 -14.01 -3.21 2.83
CA TYR A 34 -13.84 -4.48 3.53
C TYR A 34 -12.72 -4.49 4.57
N GLY A 35 -11.83 -3.51 4.55
CA GLY A 35 -10.75 -3.40 5.53
C GLY A 35 -9.78 -4.58 5.49
N PHE A 36 -9.23 -4.91 6.63
CA PHE A 36 -8.22 -5.97 6.75
C PHE A 36 -8.77 -7.39 6.62
N GLY A 37 -10.08 -7.53 6.49
CA GLY A 37 -10.72 -8.81 6.19
C GLY A 37 -10.75 -9.16 4.72
N LEU A 38 -10.22 -8.29 3.87
CA LEU A 38 -10.21 -8.51 2.42
C LEU A 38 -9.41 -9.77 2.07
N ASP A 39 -9.88 -10.50 1.06
CA ASP A 39 -9.29 -11.76 0.62
C ASP A 39 -7.80 -11.62 0.28
N GLN A 40 -7.03 -12.67 0.52
CA GLN A 40 -5.58 -12.68 0.26
C GLN A 40 -5.20 -12.42 -1.20
N ARG A 41 -6.13 -12.59 -2.12
CA ARG A 41 -5.89 -12.25 -3.52
C ARG A 41 -5.65 -10.75 -3.69
N TYR A 42 -6.20 -9.94 -2.80
CA TYR A 42 -6.12 -8.49 -2.87
C TYR A 42 -5.20 -7.90 -1.82
N LEU A 43 -5.26 -8.44 -0.60
CA LEU A 43 -4.55 -7.88 0.56
C LEU A 43 -3.81 -8.99 1.29
N LYS A 44 -2.53 -8.76 1.56
CA LYS A 44 -1.70 -9.74 2.26
C LYS A 44 -0.90 -9.07 3.35
N LYS A 45 -0.82 -9.72 4.52
CA LYS A 45 0.04 -9.23 5.60
C LYS A 45 1.50 -9.50 5.23
N VAL A 46 2.34 -8.47 5.36
CA VAL A 46 3.77 -8.56 5.08
C VAL A 46 4.51 -8.95 6.35
N LYS A 47 4.46 -8.08 7.36
CA LYS A 47 4.98 -8.35 8.68
C LYS A 47 4.53 -7.26 9.64
N GLY A 48 4.33 -7.60 10.91
CA GLY A 48 3.94 -6.61 11.91
C GLY A 48 2.71 -5.82 11.50
N SER A 49 2.86 -4.50 11.41
CA SER A 49 1.79 -3.60 11.05
C SER A 49 1.75 -3.26 9.56
N ILE A 50 2.51 -3.97 8.74
CA ILE A 50 2.63 -3.69 7.31
C ILE A 50 1.81 -4.68 6.51
N TRP A 51 0.93 -4.17 5.64
CA TRP A 51 0.10 -4.94 4.75
C TRP A 51 0.32 -4.49 3.31
N GLU A 52 0.00 -5.35 2.36
CA GLU A 52 0.20 -5.08 0.93
C GLU A 52 -1.10 -5.28 0.17
N LEU A 53 -1.53 -4.24 -0.56
CA LEU A 53 -2.56 -4.35 -1.60
C LEU A 53 -1.85 -4.56 -2.93
N ARG A 54 -2.40 -5.39 -3.79
CA ARG A 54 -1.70 -5.86 -4.98
C ARG A 54 -2.50 -5.62 -6.27
N PRO A 55 -2.76 -4.37 -6.65
CA PRO A 55 -3.49 -4.07 -7.89
C PRO A 55 -2.61 -4.31 -9.12
N LYS A 56 -2.73 -5.53 -9.70
CA LYS A 56 -1.97 -5.93 -10.88
C LYS A 56 -0.47 -5.87 -10.62
N ARG A 57 0.24 -4.99 -11.33
CA ARG A 57 1.69 -4.87 -11.23
C ARG A 57 2.15 -3.81 -10.24
N ILE A 58 1.22 -3.27 -9.46
CA ILE A 58 1.53 -2.26 -8.46
C ILE A 58 1.41 -2.87 -7.08
N ARG A 59 2.28 -2.45 -6.16
CA ARG A 59 2.19 -2.80 -4.76
C ARG A 59 1.93 -1.55 -3.95
N LEU A 60 0.88 -1.58 -3.13
CA LEU A 60 0.58 -0.51 -2.19
C LEU A 60 0.79 -1.05 -0.79
N PHE A 61 1.66 -0.40 -0.04
CA PHE A 61 1.96 -0.85 1.34
C PHE A 61 1.19 0.00 2.33
N ILE A 62 0.42 -0.66 3.19
CA ILE A 62 -0.42 -0.02 4.18
C ILE A 62 0.17 -0.23 5.56
N PHE A 63 0.38 0.87 6.29
CA PHE A 63 0.74 0.81 7.69
C PHE A 63 -0.54 0.85 8.51
N LYS A 64 -0.76 -0.21 9.29
CA LYS A 64 -1.89 -0.29 10.21
C LYS A 64 -1.49 0.29 11.56
N GLY A 65 -1.63 1.61 11.70
CA GLY A 65 -1.38 2.28 12.95
C GLY A 65 -2.54 2.12 13.91
N THR A 66 -2.37 2.63 15.14
CA THR A 66 -3.38 2.54 16.17
C THR A 66 -4.66 3.28 15.80
N LYS A 67 -4.51 4.48 15.25
CA LYS A 67 -5.66 5.34 14.90
C LYS A 67 -5.75 5.64 13.41
N LYS A 68 -4.70 5.35 12.64
CA LYS A 68 -4.62 5.71 11.23
C LYS A 68 -4.21 4.53 10.39
N LYS A 69 -4.74 4.46 9.16
CA LYS A 69 -4.32 3.51 8.13
C LYS A 69 -3.71 4.34 7.02
N ILE A 70 -2.44 4.12 6.75
CA ILE A 70 -1.66 4.98 5.85
C ILE A 70 -1.10 4.16 4.71
N ILE A 71 -1.31 4.61 3.47
CA ILE A 71 -0.54 4.08 2.35
C ILE A 71 0.84 4.71 2.47
N ILE A 72 1.78 3.93 2.99
CA ILE A 72 3.10 4.40 3.38
C ILE A 72 4.11 4.36 2.24
N HIS A 73 3.87 3.50 1.26
CA HIS A 73 4.80 3.31 0.15
C HIS A 73 4.07 2.62 -1.00
N ALA A 74 4.51 2.88 -2.22
CA ALA A 74 4.00 2.20 -3.39
C ALA A 74 5.16 1.95 -4.35
N SER A 75 5.11 0.84 -5.08
CA SER A 75 6.16 0.49 -6.02
C SER A 75 5.61 -0.42 -7.11
N TYR A 76 6.39 -0.63 -8.17
CA TYR A 76 6.08 -1.63 -9.17
C TYR A 76 6.46 -3.02 -8.64
N LYS A 77 5.64 -4.00 -8.96
CA LYS A 77 5.96 -5.39 -8.64
C LYS A 77 7.02 -5.88 -9.61
N LYS A 78 8.19 -6.20 -9.10
CA LYS A 78 9.31 -6.70 -9.91
C LYS A 78 9.55 -8.20 -9.74
N SER A 79 9.12 -8.76 -8.60
CA SER A 79 9.28 -10.18 -8.31
C SER A 79 8.28 -10.57 -7.22
N GLN A 80 8.24 -11.85 -6.86
CA GLN A 80 7.37 -12.32 -5.78
C GLN A 80 7.78 -11.75 -4.42
N LYS A 81 9.09 -11.58 -4.22
CA LYS A 81 9.59 -11.02 -2.96
C LYS A 81 9.58 -9.51 -2.99
N ILE A 82 9.34 -8.93 -1.81
CA ILE A 82 9.44 -7.48 -1.64
C ILE A 82 10.93 -7.14 -1.53
N ALA A 83 11.38 -6.18 -2.32
CA ALA A 83 12.77 -5.77 -2.32
C ALA A 83 13.17 -5.22 -0.94
N LYS A 84 14.39 -5.54 -0.52
CA LYS A 84 14.93 -5.05 0.75
C LYS A 84 14.87 -3.52 0.82
N LYS A 85 15.15 -2.85 -0.29
CA LYS A 85 15.10 -1.40 -0.37
C LYS A 85 13.70 -0.87 -0.06
N ASP A 86 12.67 -1.55 -0.55
CA ASP A 86 11.28 -1.15 -0.28
C ASP A 86 10.96 -1.30 1.20
N LEU A 87 11.38 -2.39 1.82
CA LEU A 87 11.16 -2.60 3.26
C LEU A 87 11.87 -1.55 4.09
N GLU A 88 13.08 -1.19 3.72
CA GLU A 88 13.83 -0.14 4.41
C GLU A 88 13.13 1.21 4.30
N THR A 89 12.62 1.53 3.13
CA THR A 89 11.85 2.76 2.90
C THR A 89 10.60 2.78 3.78
N ILE A 90 9.87 1.68 3.79
CA ILE A 90 8.65 1.55 4.59
C ILE A 90 8.96 1.76 6.07
N GLU A 91 9.95 1.08 6.59
CA GLU A 91 10.30 1.17 8.00
C GLU A 91 10.75 2.58 8.40
N ALA A 92 11.53 3.23 7.54
CA ALA A 92 11.97 4.61 7.77
C ALA A 92 10.77 5.57 7.82
N ARG A 93 9.81 5.39 6.91
CA ARG A 93 8.64 6.27 6.86
C ARG A 93 7.70 6.05 8.03
N ILE A 94 7.53 4.80 8.48
CA ILE A 94 6.68 4.49 9.64
C ILE A 94 7.10 5.30 10.85
N LYS A 95 8.41 5.47 11.06
CA LYS A 95 8.92 6.22 12.20
C LYS A 95 8.43 7.66 12.23
N GLN A 96 8.01 8.20 11.10
CA GLN A 96 7.50 9.57 11.01
C GLN A 96 6.03 9.66 11.44
N TYR A 97 5.36 8.53 11.62
CA TYR A 97 3.92 8.47 11.93
C TYR A 97 3.62 7.90 13.31
N ILE A 98 4.64 7.50 14.06
CA ILE A 98 4.45 6.94 15.41
C ILE A 98 5.11 7.79 16.48
#